data_8e9f8524f1bf430524f787a21655aec8
#
_entry.id   8e9f8524f1bf430524f787a21655aec8
#
_cell.length_a   1.000
_cell.length_b   1.000
_cell.length_c   1.000
_cell.angle_alpha   90.00
_cell.angle_beta   90.00
_cell.angle_gamma   90.00
#
_symmetry.space_group_name_H-M   'P 1'
#
loop_
_entity.id
_entity.type
_entity.pdbx_description
1 polymer ?
#
loop_
_entity_poly.entity_id
_entity_poly.type
_entity_poly.pdbx_seq_one_letter_code
_entity_poly.pdbx_strand_id
1 'polypeptide(L)'
;MGRIFYLDAVNGNDENSGITPDAALKSLEAANQILFGAGDKLLLKCGCEWKGMLCPHGDGDRFQFAQIGTYGDGEAPLIDGNGAYAAILLDGVSYWKVKGLRICNHSSERCVRQGLCISAKSEGITAGIEISDCEIFEVDGENRRAMPVYQSMYWNGAVYVTFPG
;
A
#
# COMPACT_ATOMS: atom_id res chain seq x y z
N MET A 1 5.35 22.52 -3.95
CA MET A 1 4.58 22.09 -2.77
C MET A 1 3.75 20.89 -3.23
N GLY A 2 3.88 19.74 -2.57
CA GLY A 2 3.16 18.54 -2.99
C GLY A 2 1.66 18.66 -2.76
N ARG A 3 0.89 17.91 -3.52
CA ARG A 3 -0.57 17.79 -3.37
C ARG A 3 -0.89 16.87 -2.19
N ILE A 4 -2.07 17.05 -1.59
CA ILE A 4 -2.57 16.13 -0.55
C ILE A 4 -3.91 15.58 -1.05
N PHE A 5 -4.03 14.25 -1.02
CA PHE A 5 -5.25 13.53 -1.32
C PHE A 5 -5.75 12.83 -0.06
N TYR A 6 -7.05 12.81 0.11
CA TYR A 6 -7.74 12.24 1.26
C TYR A 6 -8.61 11.06 0.85
N LEU A 7 -8.60 10.03 1.66
CA LEU A 7 -9.38 8.81 1.48
C LEU A 7 -10.23 8.54 2.72
N ASP A 8 -11.55 8.40 2.58
CA ASP A 8 -12.50 8.12 3.63
C ASP A 8 -13.47 7.01 3.18
N ALA A 9 -13.32 5.79 3.69
CA ALA A 9 -14.13 4.64 3.28
C ALA A 9 -15.62 4.79 3.66
N VAL A 10 -15.94 5.62 4.64
CA VAL A 10 -17.31 5.79 5.16
C VAL A 10 -18.01 6.92 4.44
N ASN A 11 -17.43 8.12 4.43
CA ASN A 11 -18.09 9.34 3.94
C ASN A 11 -17.53 9.84 2.58
N GLY A 12 -16.47 9.24 2.06
CA GLY A 12 -15.89 9.59 0.78
C GLY A 12 -16.80 9.23 -0.41
N ASN A 13 -16.50 9.82 -1.55
CA ASN A 13 -17.12 9.52 -2.84
C ASN A 13 -16.08 9.64 -3.93
N ASP A 14 -15.98 8.65 -4.82
CA ASP A 14 -14.98 8.62 -5.88
C ASP A 14 -15.20 9.65 -7.00
N GLU A 15 -16.34 10.32 -7.01
CA GLU A 15 -16.60 11.50 -7.85
C GLU A 15 -15.99 12.80 -7.27
N ASN A 16 -15.53 12.77 -6.03
CA ASN A 16 -14.90 13.92 -5.38
C ASN A 16 -13.49 14.17 -5.92
N SER A 17 -12.97 15.36 -5.66
CA SER A 17 -11.60 15.73 -6.03
C SER A 17 -10.51 15.06 -5.20
N GLY A 18 -10.83 14.58 -4.00
CA GLY A 18 -9.89 14.03 -3.04
C GLY A 18 -8.97 15.04 -2.34
N ILE A 19 -9.05 16.34 -2.66
CA ILE A 19 -8.05 17.34 -2.20
C ILE A 19 -8.35 18.00 -0.85
N THR A 20 -9.49 17.71 -0.25
CA THR A 20 -9.85 18.12 1.10
C THR A 20 -10.50 16.97 1.86
N PRO A 21 -10.47 16.96 3.21
CA PRO A 21 -11.13 15.91 3.98
C PRO A 21 -12.63 15.79 3.72
N ASP A 22 -13.32 16.92 3.46
CA ASP A 22 -14.77 16.94 3.18
C ASP A 22 -15.11 16.49 1.75
N ALA A 23 -14.13 16.49 0.86
CA ALA A 23 -14.24 16.00 -0.51
C ALA A 23 -13.30 14.82 -0.75
N ALA A 24 -13.19 13.91 0.22
CA ALA A 24 -12.35 12.73 0.16
C ALA A 24 -12.84 11.73 -0.89
N LEU A 25 -11.92 11.01 -1.50
CA LEU A 25 -12.21 9.81 -2.28
C LEU A 25 -12.67 8.68 -1.35
N LYS A 26 -13.29 7.64 -1.90
CA LYS A 26 -13.82 6.52 -1.11
C LYS A 26 -12.98 5.26 -1.21
N SER A 27 -12.63 4.87 -2.41
CA SER A 27 -12.07 3.55 -2.71
C SER A 27 -10.57 3.55 -2.94
N LEU A 28 -9.93 2.37 -2.76
CA LEU A 28 -8.55 2.15 -3.16
C LEU A 28 -8.40 2.26 -4.68
N GLU A 29 -9.42 1.85 -5.42
CA GLU A 29 -9.46 1.91 -6.88
C GLU A 29 -9.30 3.35 -7.38
N ALA A 30 -10.01 4.30 -6.77
CA ALA A 30 -9.87 5.72 -7.11
C ALA A 30 -8.49 6.25 -6.73
N ALA A 31 -7.96 5.86 -5.56
CA ALA A 31 -6.61 6.23 -5.13
C ALA A 31 -5.54 5.68 -6.08
N ASN A 32 -5.73 4.47 -6.62
CA ASN A 32 -4.81 3.85 -7.58
C ASN A 32 -4.78 4.55 -8.95
N GLN A 33 -5.75 5.41 -9.27
CA GLN A 33 -5.73 6.21 -10.50
C GLN A 33 -4.90 7.50 -10.38
N ILE A 34 -4.46 7.84 -9.18
CA ILE A 34 -3.70 9.06 -8.95
C ILE A 34 -2.24 8.84 -9.37
N LEU A 35 -1.73 9.72 -10.23
CA LEU A 35 -0.30 9.80 -10.51
C LEU A 35 0.33 10.76 -9.48
N PHE A 36 1.09 10.18 -8.55
CA PHE A 36 1.78 10.93 -7.51
C PHE A 36 3.11 11.49 -7.99
N GLY A 37 3.53 12.59 -7.40
CA GLY A 37 4.82 13.22 -7.63
C GLY A 37 5.54 13.59 -6.33
N ALA A 38 6.64 14.29 -6.46
CA ALA A 38 7.48 14.72 -5.34
C ALA A 38 6.69 15.52 -4.29
N GLY A 39 6.68 15.02 -3.06
CA GLY A 39 6.01 15.65 -1.92
C GLY A 39 4.48 15.44 -1.85
N ASP A 40 3.89 14.71 -2.80
CA ASP A 40 2.47 14.37 -2.76
C ASP A 40 2.17 13.40 -1.62
N LYS A 41 0.96 13.48 -1.08
CA LYS A 41 0.51 12.62 0.02
C LYS A 41 -0.85 12.03 -0.28
N LEU A 42 -1.03 10.75 0.05
CA LEU A 42 -2.30 10.09 0.21
C LEU A 42 -2.53 9.87 1.70
N LEU A 43 -3.56 10.48 2.26
CA LEU A 43 -3.90 10.35 3.67
C LEU A 43 -5.18 9.54 3.81
N LEU A 44 -5.10 8.45 4.58
CA LEU A 44 -6.20 7.56 4.89
C LEU A 44 -6.82 7.95 6.24
N LYS A 45 -8.13 7.96 6.32
CA LYS A 45 -8.83 8.35 7.54
C LYS A 45 -8.71 7.30 8.62
N CYS A 46 -8.31 7.72 9.82
CA CYS A 46 -8.33 6.87 11.01
C CYS A 46 -9.75 6.32 11.29
N GLY A 47 -9.81 5.08 11.79
CA GLY A 47 -11.06 4.36 12.03
C GLY A 47 -11.73 3.79 10.78
N CYS A 48 -11.12 3.91 9.61
CA CYS A 48 -11.61 3.31 8.36
C CYS A 48 -10.86 2.02 8.00
N GLU A 49 -11.56 1.18 7.24
CA GLU A 49 -11.04 -0.07 6.69
C GLU A 49 -11.31 -0.12 5.19
N TRP A 50 -10.33 -0.57 4.43
CA TRP A 50 -10.44 -0.86 2.99
C TRP A 50 -10.10 -2.30 2.71
N LYS A 51 -10.79 -2.88 1.70
CA LYS A 51 -10.52 -4.23 1.19
C LYS A 51 -10.02 -4.15 -0.24
N GLY A 52 -8.93 -4.87 -0.51
CA GLY A 52 -8.29 -4.89 -1.82
C GLY A 52 -6.84 -4.41 -1.76
N MET A 53 -6.28 -4.11 -2.92
CA MET A 53 -4.88 -3.73 -3.06
C MET A 53 -4.72 -2.24 -3.32
N LEU A 54 -3.93 -1.57 -2.50
CA LEU A 54 -3.44 -0.22 -2.77
C LEU A 54 -2.13 -0.32 -3.58
N CYS A 55 -2.15 0.21 -4.81
CA CYS A 55 -1.01 0.22 -5.71
C CYS A 55 -0.80 1.64 -6.26
N PRO A 56 -0.10 2.52 -5.52
CA PRO A 56 0.12 3.89 -5.95
C PRO A 56 1.11 3.96 -7.10
N HIS A 57 0.93 4.94 -7.99
CA HIS A 57 1.77 5.17 -9.17
C HIS A 57 2.52 6.50 -9.09
N GLY A 58 3.70 6.54 -9.71
CA GLY A 58 4.56 7.72 -9.75
C GLY A 58 5.61 7.73 -8.65
N ASP A 59 6.55 8.64 -8.76
CA ASP A 59 7.73 8.70 -7.90
C ASP A 59 7.76 9.99 -7.09
N GLY A 60 8.22 9.91 -5.84
CA GLY A 60 8.77 11.05 -5.15
C GLY A 60 10.15 11.43 -5.69
N ASP A 61 10.88 12.23 -4.96
CA ASP A 61 12.30 12.47 -5.21
C ASP A 61 13.11 12.36 -3.90
N ARG A 62 14.43 12.39 -4.01
CA ARG A 62 15.33 12.23 -2.85
C ARG A 62 15.17 13.31 -1.77
N PHE A 63 14.55 14.44 -2.09
CA PHE A 63 14.31 15.55 -1.17
C PHE A 63 12.87 15.62 -0.70
N GLN A 64 11.93 15.15 -1.54
CA GLN A 64 10.49 15.18 -1.29
C GLN A 64 9.85 13.84 -1.65
N PHE A 65 9.79 12.96 -0.67
CA PHE A 65 9.13 11.65 -0.84
C PHE A 65 7.63 11.83 -1.08
N ALA A 66 7.06 11.00 -1.94
CA ALA A 66 5.64 10.75 -1.91
C ALA A 66 5.28 9.94 -0.65
N GLN A 67 4.08 10.09 -0.12
CA GLN A 67 3.73 9.49 1.17
C GLN A 67 2.33 8.89 1.17
N ILE A 68 2.20 7.70 1.77
CA ILE A 68 0.96 7.19 2.31
C ILE A 68 1.00 7.39 3.82
N GLY A 69 -0.03 8.03 4.38
CA GLY A 69 -0.12 8.33 5.81
C GLY A 69 -1.57 8.35 6.28
N THR A 70 -1.81 8.99 7.42
CA THR A 70 -3.12 8.99 8.08
C THR A 70 -3.59 10.39 8.41
N TYR A 71 -4.90 10.57 8.61
CA TYR A 71 -5.50 11.78 9.13
C TYR A 71 -6.71 11.49 10.01
N GLY A 72 -7.12 12.49 10.78
CA GLY A 72 -8.22 12.34 11.75
C GLY A 72 -7.80 11.58 12.99
N ASP A 73 -8.74 11.46 13.91
CA ASP A 73 -8.55 10.79 15.19
C ASP A 73 -9.14 9.38 15.16
N GLY A 74 -8.58 8.48 15.97
CA GLY A 74 -9.07 7.12 16.12
C GLY A 74 -7.99 6.07 15.87
N GLU A 75 -8.41 4.83 15.68
CA GLU A 75 -7.54 3.71 15.36
C GLU A 75 -6.87 3.92 14.00
N ALA A 76 -5.63 3.47 13.87
CA ALA A 76 -4.92 3.52 12.59
C ALA A 76 -5.73 2.83 11.48
N PRO A 77 -5.79 3.41 10.27
CA PRO A 77 -6.59 2.85 9.18
C PRO A 77 -6.06 1.48 8.76
N LEU A 78 -6.99 0.58 8.43
CA LEU A 78 -6.69 -0.79 8.02
C LEU A 78 -6.82 -0.94 6.51
N ILE A 79 -5.80 -1.54 5.90
CA ILE A 79 -5.88 -2.09 4.55
C ILE A 79 -5.80 -3.61 4.66
N ASP A 80 -6.91 -4.28 4.35
CA ASP A 80 -7.00 -5.73 4.20
C ASP A 80 -6.88 -6.07 2.72
N GLY A 81 -5.82 -6.78 2.34
CA GLY A 81 -5.65 -7.25 0.96
C GLY A 81 -6.78 -8.14 0.46
N ASN A 82 -7.59 -8.73 1.39
CA ASN A 82 -8.74 -9.56 1.08
C ASN A 82 -8.44 -10.66 0.05
N GLY A 83 -7.26 -11.27 0.18
CA GLY A 83 -6.80 -12.32 -0.72
C GLY A 83 -6.06 -11.85 -1.99
N ALA A 84 -5.88 -10.55 -2.17
CA ALA A 84 -5.06 -10.02 -3.26
C ALA A 84 -3.57 -10.43 -3.12
N TYR A 85 -2.79 -10.24 -4.18
CA TYR A 85 -1.35 -10.52 -4.17
C TYR A 85 -0.61 -9.79 -3.05
N ALA A 86 -0.95 -8.53 -2.80
CA ALA A 86 -0.48 -7.74 -1.67
C ALA A 86 -1.60 -6.81 -1.19
N ALA A 87 -1.60 -6.41 0.09
CA ALA A 87 -2.48 -5.34 0.56
C ALA A 87 -1.97 -3.97 0.09
N ILE A 88 -0.64 -3.77 0.12
CA ILE A 88 0.02 -2.61 -0.49
C ILE A 88 1.10 -3.10 -1.45
N LEU A 89 1.06 -2.64 -2.69
CA LEU A 89 2.04 -2.94 -3.72
C LEU A 89 2.74 -1.65 -4.18
N LEU A 90 4.01 -1.51 -3.86
CA LEU A 90 4.89 -0.46 -4.39
C LEU A 90 5.62 -1.02 -5.62
N ASP A 91 4.98 -0.94 -6.79
CA ASP A 91 5.46 -1.55 -8.02
C ASP A 91 6.26 -0.57 -8.87
N GLY A 92 7.55 -0.80 -8.96
CA GLY A 92 8.47 0.01 -9.77
C GLY A 92 8.50 1.49 -9.39
N VAL A 93 8.18 1.85 -8.15
CA VAL A 93 8.18 3.23 -7.67
C VAL A 93 9.36 3.52 -6.74
N SER A 94 9.75 4.80 -6.63
CA SER A 94 10.86 5.24 -5.80
C SER A 94 10.48 6.45 -4.94
N TYR A 95 11.19 6.59 -3.82
CA TYR A 95 11.05 7.71 -2.88
C TYR A 95 9.64 7.82 -2.30
N TRP A 96 9.20 6.72 -1.70
CA TRP A 96 7.93 6.61 -1.00
C TRP A 96 8.10 6.38 0.50
N LYS A 97 7.18 6.96 1.28
CA LYS A 97 6.99 6.67 2.71
C LYS A 97 5.63 6.05 2.93
N VAL A 98 5.58 4.96 3.69
CA VAL A 98 4.35 4.34 4.18
C VAL A 98 4.37 4.43 5.70
N LYS A 99 3.39 5.11 6.29
CA LYS A 99 3.43 5.40 7.71
C LYS A 99 2.07 5.28 8.39
N GLY A 100 2.06 4.64 9.58
CA GLY A 100 0.94 4.69 10.52
C GLY A 100 -0.25 3.83 10.12
N LEU A 101 -0.06 2.79 9.33
CA LEU A 101 -1.12 1.93 8.82
C LEU A 101 -1.16 0.59 9.55
N ARG A 102 -2.34 0.01 9.61
CA ARG A 102 -2.56 -1.41 9.88
C ARG A 102 -2.77 -2.12 8.55
N ILE A 103 -2.11 -3.25 8.37
CA ILE A 103 -2.07 -3.97 7.10
C ILE A 103 -2.27 -5.45 7.37
N CYS A 104 -3.26 -6.07 6.74
CA CYS A 104 -3.43 -7.51 6.74
C CYS A 104 -3.76 -8.02 5.33
N ASN A 105 -3.72 -9.33 5.15
CA ASN A 105 -4.13 -9.96 3.89
C ASN A 105 -4.66 -11.35 4.18
N HIS A 106 -5.88 -11.39 4.72
CA HIS A 106 -6.54 -12.60 5.14
C HIS A 106 -7.33 -13.24 3.99
N SER A 107 -7.22 -14.57 3.86
CA SER A 107 -8.04 -15.34 2.92
C SER A 107 -8.03 -16.83 3.24
N SER A 108 -9.16 -17.49 3.06
CA SER A 108 -9.27 -18.95 3.12
C SER A 108 -8.66 -19.66 1.91
N GLU A 109 -8.44 -18.95 0.81
CA GLU A 109 -7.81 -19.51 -0.38
C GLU A 109 -6.29 -19.59 -0.23
N ARG A 110 -5.70 -20.68 -0.70
CA ARG A 110 -4.25 -20.89 -0.65
C ARG A 110 -3.57 -20.27 -1.85
N CYS A 111 -2.77 -19.22 -1.60
CA CYS A 111 -2.11 -18.47 -2.66
C CYS A 111 -0.86 -17.78 -2.08
N VAL A 112 0.06 -17.36 -2.94
CA VAL A 112 1.14 -16.45 -2.54
C VAL A 112 0.55 -15.11 -2.19
N ARG A 113 0.87 -14.58 -1.00
CA ARG A 113 0.38 -13.28 -0.53
C ARG A 113 1.42 -12.54 0.29
N GLN A 114 1.34 -11.24 0.20
CA GLN A 114 2.14 -10.33 1.02
C GLN A 114 1.23 -9.31 1.72
N GLY A 115 1.68 -8.80 2.85
CA GLY A 115 1.10 -7.61 3.47
C GLY A 115 1.51 -6.38 2.64
N LEU A 116 2.80 -6.09 2.59
CA LEU A 116 3.37 -5.03 1.78
C LEU A 116 4.44 -5.62 0.85
N CYS A 117 4.31 -5.35 -0.45
CA CYS A 117 5.28 -5.77 -1.46
C CYS A 117 5.97 -4.55 -2.07
N ILE A 118 7.28 -4.61 -2.18
CA ILE A 118 8.10 -3.67 -2.94
C ILE A 118 8.66 -4.42 -4.13
N SER A 119 8.21 -4.06 -5.33
CA SER A 119 8.71 -4.59 -6.59
C SER A 119 9.65 -3.56 -7.22
N ALA A 120 10.89 -3.95 -7.45
CA ALA A 120 11.85 -3.04 -8.05
C ALA A 120 11.56 -2.78 -9.54
N LYS A 121 11.99 -1.64 -10.05
CA LYS A 121 11.90 -1.31 -11.48
C LYS A 121 12.60 -2.38 -12.32
N SER A 122 12.02 -2.72 -13.46
CA SER A 122 12.63 -3.61 -14.45
C SER A 122 13.90 -2.98 -15.06
N GLU A 123 13.91 -1.65 -15.15
CA GLU A 123 15.06 -0.88 -15.62
C GLU A 123 15.32 0.29 -14.67
N GLY A 124 16.58 0.55 -14.37
CA GLY A 124 17.00 1.64 -13.51
C GLY A 124 17.10 1.28 -12.03
N ILE A 125 16.98 2.26 -11.17
CA ILE A 125 17.15 2.13 -9.71
C ILE A 125 15.84 2.38 -9.00
N THR A 126 15.43 1.44 -8.15
CA THR A 126 14.42 1.65 -7.12
C THR A 126 15.12 2.06 -5.83
N ALA A 127 14.76 3.21 -5.28
CA ALA A 127 15.41 3.76 -4.10
C ALA A 127 14.44 4.52 -3.18
N GLY A 128 14.86 4.73 -1.93
CA GLY A 128 14.16 5.64 -1.02
C GLY A 128 12.78 5.12 -0.59
N ILE A 129 12.64 3.85 -0.23
CA ILE A 129 11.40 3.34 0.37
C ILE A 129 11.57 3.31 1.89
N GLU A 130 10.68 4.00 2.60
CA GLU A 130 10.62 4.05 4.06
C GLU A 130 9.26 3.52 4.55
N ILE A 131 9.29 2.56 5.47
CA ILE A 131 8.10 2.02 6.12
C ILE A 131 8.28 2.24 7.62
N SER A 132 7.36 2.94 8.26
CA SER A 132 7.44 3.25 9.69
C SER A 132 6.07 3.23 10.38
N ASP A 133 6.07 2.91 11.65
CA ASP A 133 4.89 2.94 12.52
C ASP A 133 3.69 2.15 11.93
N CYS A 134 3.97 1.08 11.20
CA CYS A 134 2.96 0.19 10.62
C CYS A 134 2.86 -1.10 11.42
N GLU A 135 1.65 -1.60 11.58
CA GLU A 135 1.36 -2.93 12.09
C GLU A 135 0.99 -3.85 10.93
N ILE A 136 1.70 -4.96 10.73
CA ILE A 136 1.41 -5.92 9.66
C ILE A 136 1.14 -7.28 10.31
N PHE A 137 -0.06 -7.82 10.09
CA PHE A 137 -0.54 -9.03 10.77
C PHE A 137 -1.46 -9.84 9.85
N GLU A 138 -1.71 -11.09 10.22
CA GLU A 138 -2.65 -11.99 9.50
C GLU A 138 -2.46 -11.99 7.97
N VAL A 139 -1.22 -12.20 7.54
CA VAL A 139 -0.89 -12.38 6.12
C VAL A 139 -0.91 -13.88 5.81
N ASP A 140 -2.00 -14.35 5.20
CA ASP A 140 -2.23 -15.76 4.90
C ASP A 140 -1.54 -16.18 3.60
N GLY A 141 -0.29 -16.54 3.69
CA GLY A 141 0.46 -17.09 2.58
C GLY A 141 0.33 -18.61 2.44
N GLU A 142 0.59 -19.14 1.26
CA GLU A 142 0.64 -20.58 1.01
C GLU A 142 2.06 -21.14 1.19
N ASN A 143 2.16 -22.19 2.00
CA ASN A 143 3.38 -23.00 2.09
C ASN A 143 3.13 -24.36 1.42
N ARG A 144 3.52 -24.51 0.15
CA ARG A 144 3.34 -25.75 -0.62
C ARG A 144 4.43 -26.77 -0.32
N ARG A 145 4.07 -27.92 0.23
CA ARG A 145 4.99 -29.07 0.38
C ARG A 145 5.58 -29.60 -0.94
N ALA A 146 4.90 -29.33 -2.06
CA ALA A 146 5.33 -29.76 -3.40
C ALA A 146 6.36 -28.85 -4.07
N MET A 147 6.57 -27.63 -3.54
CA MET A 147 7.64 -26.77 -3.98
C MET A 147 8.89 -26.99 -3.11
N PRO A 148 10.09 -26.82 -3.66
CA PRO A 148 11.28 -26.76 -2.82
C PRO A 148 11.07 -25.77 -1.70
N VAL A 149 11.35 -26.16 -0.46
CA VAL A 149 11.00 -25.40 0.77
C VAL A 149 11.45 -23.94 0.71
N TYR A 150 12.57 -23.68 0.05
CA TYR A 150 13.10 -22.34 -0.12
C TYR A 150 12.22 -21.45 -1.01
N GLN A 151 11.54 -21.96 -2.04
CA GLN A 151 10.70 -21.15 -2.94
C GLN A 151 9.39 -20.72 -2.26
N SER A 152 8.76 -21.60 -1.51
CA SER A 152 7.52 -21.25 -0.80
C SER A 152 7.73 -20.28 0.36
N MET A 153 8.91 -20.31 0.98
CA MET A 153 9.26 -19.37 2.06
C MET A 153 9.61 -17.97 1.55
N TYR A 154 10.06 -17.83 0.30
CA TYR A 154 10.49 -16.55 -0.25
C TYR A 154 9.37 -15.70 -0.81
N TRP A 155 8.19 -16.25 -1.08
CA TRP A 155 7.13 -15.55 -1.80
C TRP A 155 5.95 -15.09 -0.92
N ASN A 156 5.99 -15.41 0.35
CA ASN A 156 4.97 -14.99 1.32
C ASN A 156 5.63 -14.21 2.45
N GLY A 157 5.00 -13.15 2.89
CA GLY A 157 5.54 -12.40 4.01
C GLY A 157 4.80 -11.13 4.35
N ALA A 158 5.03 -10.65 5.55
CA ALA A 158 4.51 -9.37 6.01
C ALA A 158 5.04 -8.24 5.11
N VAL A 159 6.36 -8.21 4.90
CA VAL A 159 7.01 -7.30 3.93
C VAL A 159 7.86 -8.14 2.97
N TYR A 160 7.68 -7.92 1.69
CA TYR A 160 8.39 -8.62 0.64
C TYR A 160 9.04 -7.65 -0.33
N VAL A 161 10.32 -7.88 -0.63
CA VAL A 161 11.06 -7.09 -1.62
C VAL A 161 11.48 -8.00 -2.75
N THR A 162 11.12 -7.67 -3.98
CA THR A 162 11.43 -8.45 -5.17
C THR A 162 12.18 -7.61 -6.20
N PHE A 163 13.05 -8.27 -6.95
CA PHE A 163 13.79 -7.69 -8.05
C PHE A 163 13.39 -8.41 -9.33
N PRO A 164 13.28 -7.71 -10.47
CA PRO A 164 13.11 -8.36 -11.76
C PRO A 164 14.30 -9.28 -12.01
N GLY A 165 14.02 -10.52 -12.41
CA GLY A 165 15.00 -11.53 -12.76
C GLY A 165 15.61 -11.28 -14.13
#